data_8dcf66927fd81b9b7fa5b5c759f528a1
#
_entry.id   8dcf66927fd81b9b7fa5b5c759f528a1
#
_cell.length_a   1.000
_cell.length_b   1.000
_cell.length_c   1.000
_cell.angle_alpha   90.00
_cell.angle_beta   90.00
_cell.angle_gamma   90.00
#
_symmetry.space_group_name_H-M   'P 1'
#
loop_
_entity.id
_entity.type
_entity.pdbx_description
1 polymer ?
#
loop_
_entity_poly.entity_id
_entity_poly.type
_entity_poly.pdbx_seq_one_letter_code
_entity_poly.pdbx_strand_id
1 'polypeptide(L)'
;CYTRECGIHPVKTAVLENEFLRAVFLPEFGGRLWRLTDLKAGRELLYTNDVIRPSNLALRDAWFSGGVEWNIGLIGHTPLTMEPLFTARLENDSGMPVLRMYEYERVRRMVYQMDFWLDEGGAFLNCRMRVVNHNPDVTPMYWWSNMAVPEYEGGRVIVPAESAYSSGGGSVYKVPVPVVDGINISYYQNIPGQVDYFFNIPEEAPRYIANVAPDGYGLLQYSTRRLRGRKLFTWGNNSASARWQEYLTEEAGRYVEIQAGLGKTQYGCIPMAPHTAWEWLERYGAVTLSGRSDSFEEEREGLTAMVREKAGETLEKTLRDSHGWAIKPGEVVYRGSGYADLENACRVRRGEEPLSPHLDFSSEDERQTPWRIFLETGHFPSADPADMPADCMADDFWYEMLREQANQTQSKIGRAH
;
A
#
# COMPACT_ATOMS: atom_id res chain seq x y z
N CYS A 1 -21.49 7.11 11.11
CA CYS A 1 -21.91 8.53 11.01
C CYS A 1 -20.70 9.35 10.62
N TYR A 2 -20.84 10.23 9.63
CA TYR A 2 -19.79 11.19 9.26
C TYR A 2 -20.02 12.49 10.01
N THR A 3 -18.96 13.04 10.58
CA THR A 3 -18.91 14.43 11.00
C THR A 3 -18.13 15.23 9.95
N ARG A 4 -18.45 16.51 9.81
CA ARG A 4 -17.66 17.47 9.03
C ARG A 4 -16.83 18.37 9.94
N GLU A 5 -16.80 18.07 11.22
CA GLU A 5 -15.95 18.77 12.16
C GLU A 5 -14.50 18.48 11.86
N CYS A 6 -13.71 19.52 11.69
CA CYS A 6 -12.28 19.47 11.48
C CYS A 6 -11.57 19.94 12.76
N GLY A 7 -10.56 19.24 13.19
CA GLY A 7 -9.80 19.56 14.39
C GLY A 7 -8.38 19.09 14.32
N ILE A 8 -7.52 19.63 15.18
CA ILE A 8 -6.13 19.17 15.31
C ILE A 8 -6.11 17.98 16.28
N HIS A 9 -5.63 16.85 15.79
CA HIS A 9 -5.47 15.63 16.57
C HIS A 9 -4.00 15.19 16.55
N PRO A 10 -3.43 14.78 17.71
CA PRO A 10 -2.11 14.19 17.74
C PRO A 10 -2.14 12.82 17.06
N VAL A 11 -1.19 12.59 16.17
CA VAL A 11 -1.02 11.30 15.46
C VAL A 11 0.35 10.73 15.80
N LYS A 12 0.39 9.46 16.20
CA LYS A 12 1.66 8.76 16.43
C LYS A 12 2.37 8.52 15.10
N THR A 13 3.66 8.79 15.08
CA THR A 13 4.49 8.59 13.89
C THR A 13 5.65 7.67 14.19
N ALA A 14 6.07 6.89 13.18
CA ALA A 14 7.35 6.22 13.17
C ALA A 14 8.27 6.92 12.16
N VAL A 15 9.53 7.12 12.52
CA VAL A 15 10.49 7.87 11.70
C VAL A 15 11.75 7.03 11.46
N LEU A 16 12.14 6.94 10.20
CA LEU A 16 13.47 6.50 9.79
C LEU A 16 14.21 7.67 9.18
N GLU A 17 15.44 7.91 9.64
CA GLU A 17 16.25 9.05 9.19
C GLU A 17 17.71 8.65 9.09
N ASN A 18 18.37 9.12 8.04
CA ASN A 18 19.82 9.15 7.91
C ASN A 18 20.25 10.54 7.40
N GLU A 19 21.48 10.70 6.97
CA GLU A 19 22.00 12.00 6.50
C GLU A 19 21.38 12.49 5.16
N PHE A 20 20.66 11.63 4.41
CA PHE A 20 20.07 11.93 3.11
C PHE A 20 18.57 12.03 3.15
N LEU A 21 17.89 11.11 3.85
CA LEU A 21 16.45 10.97 3.82
C LEU A 21 15.84 10.95 5.22
N ARG A 22 14.65 11.54 5.30
CA ARG A 22 13.73 11.36 6.42
C ARG A 22 12.41 10.81 5.91
N ALA A 23 12.03 9.65 6.41
CA ALA A 23 10.77 8.97 6.12
C ALA A 23 9.88 8.97 7.36
N VAL A 24 8.65 9.48 7.25
CA VAL A 24 7.67 9.55 8.33
C VAL A 24 6.47 8.68 7.99
N PHE A 25 6.16 7.74 8.87
CA PHE A 25 5.06 6.79 8.71
C PHE A 25 3.95 7.05 9.72
N LEU A 26 2.71 6.69 9.36
CA LEU A 26 1.52 6.78 10.20
C LEU A 26 1.04 5.35 10.54
N PRO A 27 1.47 4.74 11.65
CA PRO A 27 1.04 3.40 12.04
C PRO A 27 -0.48 3.26 12.24
N GLU A 28 -1.15 4.32 12.66
CA GLU A 28 -2.61 4.36 12.90
C GLU A 28 -3.44 4.36 11.62
N PHE A 29 -2.82 4.71 10.49
CA PHE A 29 -3.50 4.91 9.21
C PHE A 29 -2.88 4.03 8.12
N GLY A 30 -3.05 2.72 8.25
CA GLY A 30 -2.59 1.75 7.27
C GLY A 30 -1.07 1.68 7.09
N GLY A 31 -0.30 2.17 8.07
CA GLY A 31 1.16 2.25 7.97
C GLY A 31 1.63 3.19 6.85
N ARG A 32 0.84 4.18 6.49
CA ARG A 32 1.10 5.08 5.36
C ARG A 32 2.46 5.77 5.48
N LEU A 33 3.30 5.69 4.46
CA LEU A 33 4.47 6.55 4.34
C LEU A 33 3.98 7.96 3.99
N TRP A 34 3.91 8.84 5.03
CA TRP A 34 3.27 10.16 4.91
C TRP A 34 4.18 11.21 4.30
N ARG A 35 5.45 11.19 4.69
CA ARG A 35 6.47 12.10 4.18
C ARG A 35 7.73 11.35 3.80
N LEU A 36 8.36 11.81 2.74
CA LEU A 36 9.70 11.41 2.37
C LEU A 36 10.47 12.65 1.95
N THR A 37 11.34 13.13 2.83
CA THR A 37 12.09 14.37 2.64
C THR A 37 13.51 14.05 2.20
N ASP A 38 13.96 14.62 1.09
CA ASP A 38 15.39 14.70 0.76
C ASP A 38 16.03 15.82 1.61
N LEU A 39 16.83 15.44 2.59
CA LEU A 39 17.46 16.36 3.54
C LEU A 39 18.57 17.20 2.91
N LYS A 40 19.23 16.68 1.85
CA LYS A 40 20.28 17.42 1.14
C LYS A 40 19.69 18.52 0.25
N ALA A 41 18.57 18.24 -0.42
CA ALA A 41 17.87 19.21 -1.24
C ALA A 41 16.88 20.09 -0.43
N GLY A 42 16.49 19.65 0.76
CA GLY A 42 15.44 20.29 1.56
C GLY A 42 14.07 20.21 0.88
N ARG A 43 13.78 19.12 0.15
CA ARG A 43 12.56 18.97 -0.66
C ARG A 43 11.77 17.72 -0.27
N GLU A 44 10.44 17.87 -0.25
CA GLU A 44 9.53 16.73 -0.12
C GLU A 44 9.42 16.00 -1.47
N LEU A 45 9.53 14.69 -1.43
CA LEU A 45 9.43 13.82 -2.62
C LEU A 45 8.01 13.33 -2.85
N LEU A 46 7.19 13.26 -1.81
CA LEU A 46 5.78 12.89 -1.86
C LEU A 46 4.89 14.12 -1.72
N TYR A 47 3.68 14.03 -2.24
CA TYR A 47 2.62 14.96 -1.89
C TYR A 47 2.17 14.66 -0.46
N THR A 48 2.45 15.60 0.45
CA THR A 48 1.98 15.56 1.82
C THR A 48 0.74 16.44 1.93
N ASN A 49 -0.40 15.85 2.19
CA ASN A 49 -1.62 16.61 2.42
C ASN A 49 -1.55 17.34 3.77
N ASP A 50 -2.22 18.47 3.87
CA ASP A 50 -2.36 19.25 5.09
C ASP A 50 -3.55 18.81 5.97
N VAL A 51 -4.41 17.92 5.44
CA VAL A 51 -5.52 17.32 6.16
C VAL A 51 -5.58 15.80 5.95
N ILE A 52 -6.03 15.06 6.95
CA ILE A 52 -6.47 13.67 6.81
C ILE A 52 -8.00 13.72 6.72
N ARG A 53 -8.50 13.54 5.50
CA ARG A 53 -9.95 13.61 5.21
C ARG A 53 -10.41 12.27 4.62
N PRO A 54 -10.90 11.34 5.47
CA PRO A 54 -11.41 10.06 5.01
C PRO A 54 -12.58 10.25 4.04
N SER A 55 -12.55 9.54 2.94
CA SER A 55 -13.51 9.69 1.86
C SER A 55 -14.08 8.35 1.40
N ASN A 56 -15.39 8.33 1.14
CA ASN A 56 -16.09 7.17 0.57
C ASN A 56 -15.95 6.99 -0.93
N LEU A 57 -14.93 7.55 -1.55
CA LEU A 57 -14.77 7.53 -3.01
C LEU A 57 -14.66 6.12 -3.59
N ALA A 58 -14.06 5.17 -2.86
CA ALA A 58 -13.84 3.81 -3.34
C ALA A 58 -14.56 2.77 -2.48
N LEU A 59 -14.26 2.75 -1.19
CA LEU A 59 -14.91 1.94 -0.19
C LEU A 59 -15.20 2.84 1.00
N ARG A 60 -16.20 2.50 1.79
CA ARG A 60 -16.53 3.27 3.00
C ARG A 60 -15.31 3.41 3.91
N ASP A 61 -15.12 4.60 4.45
CA ASP A 61 -14.07 5.00 5.39
C ASP A 61 -12.64 4.75 4.91
N ALA A 62 -12.51 4.47 3.62
CA ALA A 62 -11.35 3.75 3.23
C ALA A 62 -10.24 4.67 2.80
N TRP A 63 -10.45 5.80 2.19
CA TRP A 63 -9.37 6.47 1.50
C TRP A 63 -9.19 7.92 1.93
N PHE A 64 -7.94 8.36 2.00
CA PHE A 64 -7.55 9.77 2.10
C PHE A 64 -6.32 10.02 1.24
N SER A 65 -6.18 11.25 0.73
CA SER A 65 -5.10 11.61 -0.18
C SER A 65 -3.80 11.95 0.55
N GLY A 66 -2.68 11.69 -0.12
CA GLY A 66 -1.33 12.01 0.36
C GLY A 66 -0.51 10.80 0.77
N GLY A 67 0.82 10.93 0.66
CA GLY A 67 1.76 9.88 1.01
C GLY A 67 1.73 8.65 0.10
N VAL A 68 2.18 7.51 0.62
CA VAL A 68 2.10 6.20 -0.06
C VAL A 68 1.10 5.31 0.65
N GLU A 69 0.07 4.88 -0.08
CA GLU A 69 -0.92 3.92 0.37
C GLU A 69 -0.55 2.50 -0.08
N TRP A 70 -0.72 1.53 0.82
CA TRP A 70 -0.42 0.12 0.58
C TRP A 70 -1.72 -0.67 0.43
N ASN A 71 -2.04 -1.11 -0.79
CA ASN A 71 -3.31 -1.75 -1.11
C ASN A 71 -3.16 -3.24 -1.32
N ILE A 72 -3.78 -4.02 -0.43
CA ILE A 72 -3.78 -5.49 -0.46
C ILE A 72 -5.20 -6.05 -0.41
N GLY A 73 -5.38 -7.22 -0.99
CA GLY A 73 -6.54 -8.08 -0.81
C GLY A 73 -7.68 -7.78 -1.76
N LEU A 74 -8.23 -6.58 -1.72
CA LEU A 74 -9.34 -6.14 -2.57
C LEU A 74 -8.84 -5.30 -3.75
N ILE A 75 -9.54 -5.40 -4.88
CA ILE A 75 -9.30 -4.51 -6.01
C ILE A 75 -9.67 -3.07 -5.59
N GLY A 76 -8.74 -2.13 -5.80
CA GLY A 76 -8.89 -0.74 -5.40
C GLY A 76 -8.17 -0.44 -4.09
N HIS A 77 -8.85 0.22 -3.17
CA HIS A 77 -8.30 0.61 -1.88
C HIS A 77 -8.53 -0.43 -0.80
N THR A 78 -7.54 -0.65 0.05
CA THR A 78 -7.65 -1.57 1.17
C THR A 78 -8.56 -1.03 2.27
N PRO A 79 -9.37 -1.88 2.92
CA PRO A 79 -10.09 -1.48 4.15
C PRO A 79 -9.16 -1.10 5.31
N LEU A 80 -7.88 -1.48 5.24
CA LEU A 80 -6.88 -1.21 6.27
C LEU A 80 -6.26 0.19 6.19
N THR A 81 -6.62 1.02 5.21
CA THR A 81 -6.02 2.35 5.00
C THR A 81 -6.25 3.31 6.18
N MET A 82 -7.32 3.11 6.94
CA MET A 82 -7.68 3.87 8.16
C MET A 82 -7.57 3.04 9.44
N GLU A 83 -6.96 1.86 9.36
CA GLU A 83 -6.80 0.97 10.49
C GLU A 83 -5.36 0.94 10.98
N PRO A 84 -5.13 0.73 12.29
CA PRO A 84 -3.79 0.59 12.83
C PRO A 84 -3.13 -0.70 12.35
N LEU A 85 -1.82 -0.64 12.07
CA LEU A 85 -1.00 -1.80 11.79
C LEU A 85 -0.09 -2.11 12.97
N PHE A 86 0.19 -3.40 13.19
CA PHE A 86 1.29 -3.79 14.05
C PHE A 86 2.58 -3.16 13.54
N THR A 87 3.33 -2.54 14.46
CA THR A 87 4.60 -1.90 14.16
C THR A 87 5.64 -2.43 15.10
N ALA A 88 6.77 -2.89 14.56
CA ALA A 88 7.85 -3.46 15.33
C ALA A 88 9.21 -2.85 14.92
N ARG A 89 10.16 -2.91 15.85
CA ARG A 89 11.57 -2.55 15.62
C ARG A 89 12.40 -3.81 15.56
N LEU A 90 13.35 -3.82 14.65
CA LEU A 90 14.41 -4.82 14.60
C LEU A 90 15.64 -4.19 13.93
N GLU A 91 16.71 -4.96 13.82
CA GLU A 91 17.91 -4.57 13.09
C GLU A 91 18.16 -5.57 11.96
N ASN A 92 18.68 -5.06 10.84
CA ASN A 92 19.18 -5.91 9.77
C ASN A 92 20.57 -6.49 10.13
N ASP A 93 21.11 -7.35 9.28
CA ASP A 93 22.40 -8.00 9.53
C ASP A 93 23.62 -7.02 9.55
N SER A 94 23.41 -5.77 9.12
CA SER A 94 24.40 -4.68 9.24
C SER A 94 24.18 -3.80 10.46
N GLY A 95 23.24 -4.15 11.36
CA GLY A 95 22.92 -3.35 12.56
C GLY A 95 22.11 -2.08 12.26
N MET A 96 21.59 -1.92 11.03
CA MET A 96 20.75 -0.75 10.72
C MET A 96 19.32 -0.97 11.21
N PRO A 97 18.69 0.09 11.77
CA PRO A 97 17.31 0.01 12.23
C PRO A 97 16.35 -0.34 11.08
N VAL A 98 15.45 -1.27 11.36
CA VAL A 98 14.34 -1.64 10.47
C VAL A 98 13.02 -1.34 11.17
N LEU A 99 12.15 -0.62 10.47
CA LEU A 99 10.76 -0.46 10.84
C LEU A 99 9.96 -1.54 10.13
N ARG A 100 9.35 -2.44 10.90
CA ARG A 100 8.42 -3.45 10.39
C ARG A 100 7.00 -3.04 10.66
N MET A 101 6.14 -3.08 9.63
CA MET A 101 4.70 -2.98 9.79
C MET A 101 4.03 -4.19 9.15
N TYR A 102 2.99 -4.73 9.79
CA TYR A 102 2.34 -5.94 9.32
C TYR A 102 0.90 -6.02 9.84
N GLU A 103 0.07 -6.78 9.11
CA GLU A 103 -1.30 -7.06 9.52
C GLU A 103 -1.85 -8.32 8.83
N TYR A 104 -2.99 -8.77 9.28
CA TYR A 104 -3.78 -9.84 8.70
C TYR A 104 -4.93 -9.24 7.87
N GLU A 105 -4.86 -9.45 6.56
CA GLU A 105 -5.95 -9.08 5.64
C GLU A 105 -7.02 -10.18 5.67
N ARG A 106 -8.12 -9.89 6.36
CA ARG A 106 -9.15 -10.86 6.75
C ARG A 106 -10.05 -11.33 5.61
N VAL A 107 -10.21 -10.55 4.52
CA VAL A 107 -11.10 -10.92 3.40
C VAL A 107 -10.48 -12.05 2.58
N ARG A 108 -9.17 -11.98 2.33
CA ARG A 108 -8.41 -13.03 1.64
C ARG A 108 -7.67 -13.95 2.58
N ARG A 109 -7.71 -13.66 3.89
CA ARG A 109 -7.03 -14.41 4.96
C ARG A 109 -5.53 -14.53 4.72
N MET A 110 -4.89 -13.41 4.44
CA MET A 110 -3.47 -13.31 4.15
C MET A 110 -2.74 -12.46 5.16
N VAL A 111 -1.50 -12.83 5.44
CA VAL A 111 -0.58 -11.97 6.19
C VAL A 111 0.25 -11.17 5.21
N TYR A 112 0.40 -9.87 5.48
CA TYR A 112 1.38 -9.05 4.79
C TYR A 112 2.31 -8.37 5.79
N GLN A 113 3.55 -8.17 5.35
CA GLN A 113 4.64 -7.57 6.11
C GLN A 113 5.39 -6.61 5.21
N MET A 114 5.72 -5.46 5.77
CA MET A 114 6.48 -4.39 5.14
C MET A 114 7.65 -4.03 6.03
N ASP A 115 8.88 -4.24 5.56
CA ASP A 115 10.10 -3.90 6.27
C ASP A 115 10.78 -2.71 5.60
N PHE A 116 10.98 -1.62 6.33
CA PHE A 116 11.55 -0.38 5.84
C PHE A 116 12.89 -0.10 6.51
N TRP A 117 13.89 0.28 5.74
CA TRP A 117 15.19 0.70 6.27
C TRP A 117 15.90 1.67 5.34
N LEU A 118 16.86 2.39 5.92
CA LEU A 118 17.82 3.21 5.21
C LEU A 118 19.20 2.60 5.37
N ASP A 119 19.94 2.43 4.29
CA ASP A 119 21.33 2.02 4.35
C ASP A 119 22.21 3.18 4.87
N GLU A 120 23.33 2.88 5.48
CA GLU A 120 24.33 3.87 5.83
C GLU A 120 24.83 4.59 4.56
N GLY A 121 24.76 5.92 4.53
CA GLY A 121 25.10 6.70 3.33
C GLY A 121 24.15 6.49 2.14
N GLY A 122 23.02 5.79 2.33
CA GLY A 122 22.05 5.49 1.27
C GLY A 122 21.03 6.62 1.07
N ALA A 123 20.82 7.02 -0.19
CA ALA A 123 19.85 8.05 -0.57
C ALA A 123 18.50 7.48 -1.05
N PHE A 124 18.21 6.21 -0.74
CA PHE A 124 16.94 5.56 -1.04
C PHE A 124 16.38 4.81 0.15
N LEU A 125 15.09 4.99 0.41
CA LEU A 125 14.33 4.17 1.34
C LEU A 125 14.11 2.79 0.72
N ASN A 126 14.54 1.74 1.41
CA ASN A 126 14.27 0.37 1.03
C ASN A 126 12.94 -0.08 1.65
N CYS A 127 12.10 -0.73 0.86
CA CYS A 127 10.79 -1.24 1.26
C CYS A 127 10.68 -2.70 0.82
N ARG A 128 10.97 -3.64 1.72
CA ARG A 128 10.82 -5.07 1.48
C ARG A 128 9.40 -5.49 1.84
N MET A 129 8.70 -6.02 0.87
CA MET A 129 7.34 -6.51 1.03
C MET A 129 7.30 -8.03 1.04
N ARG A 130 6.46 -8.57 1.90
CA ARG A 130 6.18 -10.01 1.98
C ARG A 130 4.69 -10.22 2.16
N VAL A 131 4.10 -11.08 1.34
CA VAL A 131 2.71 -11.52 1.48
C VAL A 131 2.70 -13.03 1.56
N VAL A 132 1.92 -13.58 2.50
CA VAL A 132 1.85 -15.02 2.74
C VAL A 132 0.41 -15.50 2.61
N ASN A 133 0.20 -16.46 1.71
CA ASN A 133 -1.04 -17.21 1.60
C ASN A 133 -0.97 -18.43 2.53
N HIS A 134 -1.63 -18.35 3.68
CA HIS A 134 -1.75 -19.46 4.64
C HIS A 134 -2.93 -20.38 4.34
N ASN A 135 -3.78 -20.05 3.34
CA ASN A 135 -4.94 -20.85 2.98
C ASN A 135 -4.52 -22.17 2.30
N PRO A 136 -5.33 -23.23 2.40
CA PRO A 136 -5.12 -24.47 1.67
C PRO A 136 -5.44 -24.35 0.17
N ASP A 137 -6.03 -23.24 -0.24
CA ASP A 137 -6.51 -23.00 -1.60
C ASP A 137 -5.75 -21.86 -2.28
N VAL A 138 -5.87 -21.84 -3.62
CA VAL A 138 -5.39 -20.70 -4.43
C VAL A 138 -6.19 -19.46 -4.07
N THR A 139 -5.50 -18.39 -3.68
CA THR A 139 -6.11 -17.15 -3.27
C THR A 139 -5.83 -16.03 -4.29
N PRO A 140 -6.86 -15.26 -4.69
CA PRO A 140 -6.66 -14.10 -5.55
C PRO A 140 -5.83 -13.04 -4.84
N MET A 141 -4.60 -12.79 -5.34
CA MET A 141 -3.69 -11.79 -4.79
C MET A 141 -3.82 -10.46 -5.52
N TYR A 142 -3.91 -9.39 -4.74
CA TYR A 142 -3.87 -8.02 -5.19
C TYR A 142 -2.87 -7.23 -4.34
N TRP A 143 -1.99 -6.45 -4.98
CA TRP A 143 -1.11 -5.48 -4.31
C TRP A 143 -0.80 -4.32 -5.24
N TRP A 144 -0.93 -3.10 -4.69
CA TRP A 144 -0.50 -1.86 -5.31
C TRP A 144 0.00 -0.87 -4.25
N SER A 145 1.17 -0.29 -4.50
CA SER A 145 1.76 0.83 -3.74
C SER A 145 1.40 2.12 -4.49
N ASN A 146 0.55 2.94 -3.90
CA ASN A 146 0.03 4.16 -4.53
C ASN A 146 0.73 5.38 -3.94
N MET A 147 1.58 6.02 -4.72
CA MET A 147 2.35 7.20 -4.32
C MET A 147 1.68 8.47 -4.80
N ALA A 148 1.15 9.27 -3.88
CA ALA A 148 0.75 10.63 -4.20
C ALA A 148 2.00 11.50 -4.38
N VAL A 149 2.12 12.17 -5.52
CA VAL A 149 3.25 13.06 -5.86
C VAL A 149 2.73 14.43 -6.29
N PRO A 150 3.48 15.52 -6.00
CA PRO A 150 3.05 16.85 -6.41
C PRO A 150 2.82 16.93 -7.93
N GLU A 151 1.76 17.63 -8.31
CA GLU A 151 1.52 18.02 -9.71
C GLU A 151 2.33 19.28 -10.00
N TYR A 152 3.56 19.09 -10.51
CA TYR A 152 4.42 20.22 -10.86
C TYR A 152 3.96 20.89 -12.17
N GLU A 153 3.96 22.22 -12.22
CA GLU A 153 3.78 22.94 -13.48
C GLU A 153 4.93 22.57 -14.44
N GLY A 154 4.58 22.08 -15.64
CA GLY A 154 5.56 21.53 -16.59
C GLY A 154 6.24 20.22 -16.13
N GLY A 155 5.74 19.61 -15.06
CA GLY A 155 6.22 18.31 -14.59
C GLY A 155 5.77 17.15 -15.47
N ARG A 156 6.53 16.05 -15.40
CA ARG A 156 6.36 14.90 -16.29
C ARG A 156 6.53 13.58 -15.52
N VAL A 157 5.74 12.58 -15.91
CA VAL A 157 5.97 11.18 -15.51
C VAL A 157 6.84 10.48 -16.55
N ILE A 158 7.89 9.78 -16.10
CA ILE A 158 8.81 9.02 -16.94
C ILE A 158 8.76 7.54 -16.52
N VAL A 159 8.62 6.68 -17.52
CA VAL A 159 8.47 5.22 -17.34
C VAL A 159 9.04 4.49 -18.55
N PRO A 160 9.62 3.27 -18.41
CA PRO A 160 10.24 2.54 -19.52
C PRO A 160 9.18 1.78 -20.35
N ALA A 161 8.20 2.50 -20.90
CA ALA A 161 7.10 1.94 -21.68
C ALA A 161 6.82 2.76 -22.93
N GLU A 162 6.37 2.08 -23.99
CA GLU A 162 5.94 2.66 -25.27
C GLU A 162 4.43 2.52 -25.49
N SER A 163 3.76 1.90 -24.54
CA SER A 163 2.30 1.74 -24.55
C SER A 163 1.75 1.62 -23.13
N ALA A 164 0.46 1.90 -22.99
CA ALA A 164 -0.28 1.69 -21.75
C ALA A 164 -1.64 1.05 -22.03
N TYR A 165 -2.24 0.46 -21.00
CA TYR A 165 -3.64 0.10 -21.00
C TYR A 165 -4.44 1.20 -20.31
N SER A 166 -5.61 1.51 -20.86
CA SER A 166 -6.58 2.40 -20.25
C SER A 166 -7.98 1.82 -20.41
N SER A 167 -8.97 2.36 -19.74
CA SER A 167 -10.34 1.88 -19.81
C SER A 167 -11.31 3.02 -20.08
N GLY A 168 -12.37 2.71 -20.81
CA GLY A 168 -13.44 3.63 -21.12
C GLY A 168 -14.61 2.88 -21.81
N GLY A 169 -15.83 3.33 -21.56
CA GLY A 169 -17.01 2.70 -22.17
C GLY A 169 -17.18 1.20 -21.89
N GLY A 170 -16.68 0.73 -20.73
CA GLY A 170 -16.76 -0.68 -20.33
C GLY A 170 -15.72 -1.60 -20.99
N SER A 171 -14.74 -1.05 -21.70
CA SER A 171 -13.68 -1.80 -22.38
C SER A 171 -12.28 -1.35 -21.93
N VAL A 172 -11.32 -2.28 -22.01
CA VAL A 172 -9.89 -2.00 -21.84
C VAL A 172 -9.24 -1.97 -23.21
N TYR A 173 -8.45 -0.96 -23.45
CA TYR A 173 -7.75 -0.77 -24.74
C TYR A 173 -6.30 -0.38 -24.52
N LYS A 174 -5.47 -0.63 -25.52
CA LYS A 174 -4.05 -0.29 -25.53
C LYS A 174 -3.84 1.01 -26.28
N VAL A 175 -3.09 1.92 -25.66
CA VAL A 175 -2.74 3.24 -26.22
C VAL A 175 -1.22 3.40 -26.34
N PRO A 176 -0.71 4.19 -27.30
CA PRO A 176 0.70 4.52 -27.36
C PRO A 176 1.13 5.46 -26.23
N VAL A 177 2.42 5.49 -25.91
CA VAL A 177 3.05 6.42 -24.97
C VAL A 177 4.24 7.05 -25.69
N PRO A 178 4.46 8.36 -25.61
CA PRO A 178 3.79 9.31 -24.70
C PRO A 178 2.53 9.99 -25.28
N VAL A 179 2.16 9.78 -26.54
CA VAL A 179 1.07 10.53 -27.19
C VAL A 179 -0.16 9.67 -27.39
N VAL A 180 -1.29 10.06 -26.78
CA VAL A 180 -2.61 9.43 -26.91
C VAL A 180 -3.57 10.47 -27.49
N ASP A 181 -4.19 10.17 -28.62
CA ASP A 181 -5.14 11.05 -29.32
C ASP A 181 -4.62 12.51 -29.48
N GLY A 182 -3.33 12.64 -29.80
CA GLY A 182 -2.67 13.93 -29.97
C GLY A 182 -2.23 14.63 -28.67
N ILE A 183 -2.51 14.03 -27.50
CA ILE A 183 -2.15 14.56 -26.18
C ILE A 183 -0.90 13.84 -25.67
N ASN A 184 0.16 14.57 -25.34
CA ASN A 184 1.31 14.01 -24.65
C ASN A 184 0.97 13.80 -23.18
N ILE A 185 0.66 12.53 -22.82
CA ILE A 185 0.21 12.13 -21.49
C ILE A 185 1.33 12.04 -20.45
N SER A 186 2.59 12.11 -20.88
CA SER A 186 3.70 12.19 -19.93
C SER A 186 3.67 13.48 -19.12
N TYR A 187 3.14 14.55 -19.70
CA TYR A 187 2.80 15.79 -19.00
C TYR A 187 1.35 15.69 -18.51
N TYR A 188 1.16 15.34 -17.25
CA TYR A 188 -0.17 15.11 -16.69
C TYR A 188 -1.09 16.34 -16.77
N GLN A 189 -0.54 17.54 -16.85
CA GLN A 189 -1.31 18.78 -17.06
C GLN A 189 -1.97 18.87 -18.42
N ASN A 190 -1.56 18.08 -19.41
CA ASN A 190 -2.23 18.03 -20.71
C ASN A 190 -3.49 17.15 -20.68
N ILE A 191 -3.66 16.32 -19.66
CA ILE A 191 -4.74 15.34 -19.59
C ILE A 191 -6.03 16.02 -19.14
N PRO A 192 -7.11 15.98 -19.96
CA PRO A 192 -8.28 16.81 -19.72
C PRO A 192 -9.20 16.28 -18.60
N GLY A 193 -9.18 15.01 -18.30
CA GLY A 193 -10.09 14.41 -17.31
C GLY A 193 -9.48 13.25 -16.54
N GLN A 194 -10.20 12.76 -15.55
CA GLN A 194 -9.76 11.64 -14.75
C GLN A 194 -9.47 10.41 -15.62
N VAL A 195 -8.30 9.83 -15.45
CA VAL A 195 -7.89 8.64 -16.20
C VAL A 195 -6.81 7.83 -15.48
N ASP A 196 -6.80 6.53 -15.78
CA ASP A 196 -5.76 5.58 -15.44
C ASP A 196 -4.97 5.16 -16.69
N TYR A 197 -3.64 5.28 -16.62
CA TYR A 197 -2.74 4.70 -17.61
C TYR A 197 -1.86 3.64 -16.96
N PHE A 198 -2.13 2.37 -17.26
CA PHE A 198 -1.33 1.23 -16.81
C PHE A 198 -0.23 0.96 -17.83
N PHE A 199 0.99 1.36 -17.54
CA PHE A 199 2.11 1.26 -18.45
C PHE A 199 2.52 -0.18 -18.74
N ASN A 200 2.58 -0.55 -20.01
CA ASN A 200 2.98 -1.89 -20.44
C ASN A 200 4.51 -1.95 -20.57
N ILE A 201 5.18 -2.15 -19.46
CA ILE A 201 6.66 -2.20 -19.40
C ILE A 201 7.13 -3.53 -20.00
N PRO A 202 8.06 -3.53 -20.97
CA PRO A 202 8.69 -4.73 -21.51
C PRO A 202 9.35 -5.58 -20.41
N GLU A 203 9.40 -6.90 -20.59
CA GLU A 203 9.85 -7.79 -19.53
C GLU A 203 11.34 -7.61 -19.19
N GLU A 204 12.15 -7.27 -20.17
CA GLU A 204 13.58 -6.99 -20.07
C GLU A 204 13.91 -5.60 -19.52
N ALA A 205 12.93 -4.68 -19.50
CA ALA A 205 13.13 -3.32 -18.99
C ALA A 205 13.14 -3.29 -17.46
N PRO A 206 13.91 -2.37 -16.85
CA PRO A 206 13.86 -2.18 -15.40
C PRO A 206 12.47 -1.67 -14.95
N ARG A 207 12.08 -2.04 -13.74
CA ARG A 207 10.78 -1.70 -13.17
C ARG A 207 10.88 -0.37 -12.42
N TYR A 208 10.53 0.74 -13.07
CA TYR A 208 10.53 2.06 -12.42
C TYR A 208 9.41 2.95 -12.92
N ILE A 209 9.14 4.00 -12.16
CA ILE A 209 8.35 5.18 -12.52
C ILE A 209 8.93 6.38 -11.78
N ALA A 210 8.96 7.53 -12.44
CA ALA A 210 9.42 8.77 -11.83
C ALA A 210 8.44 9.91 -12.11
N ASN A 211 8.28 10.81 -11.12
CA ASN A 211 7.65 12.12 -11.29
C ASN A 211 8.72 13.18 -11.20
N VAL A 212 8.93 13.94 -12.27
CA VAL A 212 10.05 14.87 -12.41
C VAL A 212 9.54 16.29 -12.70
N ALA A 213 9.99 17.23 -11.89
CA ALA A 213 9.73 18.66 -12.06
C ALA A 213 10.55 19.27 -13.24
N PRO A 214 10.24 20.50 -13.70
CA PRO A 214 10.96 21.15 -14.79
C PRO A 214 12.47 21.31 -14.58
N ASP A 215 12.92 21.40 -13.33
CA ASP A 215 14.33 21.47 -12.97
C ASP A 215 15.07 20.11 -13.04
N GLY A 216 14.37 19.05 -13.44
CA GLY A 216 14.92 17.70 -13.52
C GLY A 216 14.89 16.92 -12.22
N TYR A 217 14.46 17.52 -11.12
CA TYR A 217 14.39 16.88 -9.81
C TYR A 217 13.02 16.23 -9.55
N GLY A 218 13.00 15.10 -8.84
CA GLY A 218 11.74 14.48 -8.45
C GLY A 218 11.87 13.15 -7.73
N LEU A 219 10.72 12.47 -7.58
CA LEU A 219 10.67 11.13 -7.00
C LEU A 219 10.95 10.07 -8.06
N LEU A 220 11.85 9.15 -7.75
CA LEU A 220 12.05 7.87 -8.44
C LEU A 220 11.60 6.72 -7.54
N GLN A 221 10.69 5.88 -8.05
CA GLN A 221 10.38 4.59 -7.50
C GLN A 221 10.86 3.50 -8.46
N TYR A 222 11.62 2.51 -7.96
CA TYR A 222 12.01 1.34 -8.73
C TYR A 222 11.99 0.08 -7.87
N SER A 223 11.90 -1.10 -8.50
CA SER A 223 11.69 -2.34 -7.77
C SER A 223 12.29 -3.57 -8.44
N THR A 224 12.35 -4.68 -7.69
CA THR A 224 12.60 -6.01 -8.24
C THR A 224 11.53 -6.40 -9.27
N ARG A 225 11.81 -7.40 -10.10
CA ARG A 225 11.00 -7.78 -11.27
C ARG A 225 9.59 -8.25 -10.94
N ARG A 226 9.36 -8.79 -9.74
CA ARG A 226 8.02 -9.27 -9.33
C ARG A 226 6.98 -8.17 -9.36
N LEU A 227 7.31 -6.96 -8.98
CA LEU A 227 6.40 -5.81 -9.01
C LEU A 227 6.30 -5.23 -10.44
N ARG A 228 5.45 -5.83 -11.28
CA ARG A 228 5.41 -5.66 -12.75
C ARG A 228 4.76 -4.38 -13.20
N GLY A 229 3.68 -3.98 -12.53
CA GLY A 229 2.82 -2.88 -12.97
C GLY A 229 3.38 -1.52 -12.60
N ARG A 230 3.17 -0.56 -13.48
CA ARG A 230 3.31 0.88 -13.20
C ARG A 230 2.10 1.60 -13.76
N LYS A 231 1.63 2.60 -13.03
CA LYS A 231 0.40 3.32 -13.39
C LYS A 231 0.57 4.82 -13.12
N LEU A 232 -0.01 5.63 -13.95
CA LEU A 232 -0.34 7.02 -13.67
C LEU A 232 -1.85 7.13 -13.48
N PHE A 233 -2.27 7.67 -12.34
CA PHE A 233 -3.60 8.21 -12.14
C PHE A 233 -3.52 9.72 -12.07
N THR A 234 -4.40 10.40 -12.78
CA THR A 234 -4.60 11.85 -12.65
C THR A 234 -6.08 12.18 -12.58
N TRP A 235 -6.40 13.19 -11.81
CA TRP A 235 -7.74 13.79 -11.81
C TRP A 235 -8.05 14.50 -13.14
N GLY A 236 -7.01 14.96 -13.82
CA GLY A 236 -7.12 15.79 -15.03
C GLY A 236 -7.45 17.25 -14.72
N ASN A 237 -7.78 18.02 -15.76
CA ASN A 237 -7.86 19.49 -15.71
C ASN A 237 -9.25 20.08 -16.01
N ASN A 238 -10.31 19.26 -16.06
CA ASN A 238 -11.68 19.81 -16.19
C ASN A 238 -12.19 20.36 -14.83
N SER A 239 -13.32 21.07 -14.88
CA SER A 239 -13.88 21.72 -13.69
C SER A 239 -14.30 20.74 -12.58
N ALA A 240 -14.72 19.52 -12.93
CA ALA A 240 -15.05 18.50 -11.94
C ALA A 240 -13.78 17.99 -11.25
N SER A 241 -12.71 17.77 -12.00
CA SER A 241 -11.38 17.39 -11.50
C SER A 241 -10.80 18.45 -10.55
N ALA A 242 -10.91 19.72 -10.92
CA ALA A 242 -10.47 20.82 -10.06
C ALA A 242 -11.19 20.81 -8.70
N ARG A 243 -12.53 20.60 -8.70
CA ARG A 243 -13.30 20.52 -7.46
C ARG A 243 -12.94 19.33 -6.60
N TRP A 244 -12.56 18.19 -7.18
CA TRP A 244 -12.05 17.05 -6.42
C TRP A 244 -10.72 17.37 -5.75
N GLN A 245 -9.80 17.99 -6.48
CA GLN A 245 -8.50 18.41 -5.96
C GLN A 245 -8.66 19.41 -4.80
N GLU A 246 -9.55 20.40 -4.96
CA GLU A 246 -9.89 21.38 -3.92
C GLU A 246 -10.57 20.73 -2.69
N TYR A 247 -11.46 19.75 -2.91
CA TYR A 247 -12.17 19.07 -1.84
C TYR A 247 -11.22 18.23 -0.96
N LEU A 248 -10.17 17.65 -1.53
CA LEU A 248 -9.31 16.69 -0.86
C LEU A 248 -8.23 17.32 0.03
N THR A 249 -8.02 18.62 -0.06
CA THR A 249 -7.02 19.37 0.71
C THR A 249 -7.57 20.69 1.20
N GLU A 250 -6.85 21.38 2.07
CA GLU A 250 -7.09 22.79 2.36
C GLU A 250 -6.18 23.68 1.47
N GLU A 251 -4.86 23.53 1.58
CA GLU A 251 -3.88 24.37 0.88
C GLU A 251 -2.70 23.59 0.28
N ALA A 252 -2.66 22.25 0.40
CA ALA A 252 -1.50 21.46 -0.04
C ALA A 252 -1.34 21.39 -1.57
N GLY A 253 -2.33 21.90 -2.33
CA GLY A 253 -2.26 21.99 -3.79
C GLY A 253 -2.69 20.70 -4.49
N ARG A 254 -2.28 20.57 -5.75
CA ARG A 254 -2.68 19.48 -6.64
C ARG A 254 -1.68 18.33 -6.62
N TYR A 255 -2.17 17.11 -6.88
CA TYR A 255 -1.36 15.91 -6.93
C TYR A 255 -1.82 14.95 -8.04
N VAL A 256 -0.94 14.07 -8.41
CA VAL A 256 -1.21 12.86 -9.20
C VAL A 256 -0.71 11.65 -8.44
N GLU A 257 -1.15 10.48 -8.84
CA GLU A 257 -0.61 9.24 -8.27
C GLU A 257 0.23 8.50 -9.31
N ILE A 258 1.47 8.18 -8.94
CA ILE A 258 2.25 7.17 -9.62
C ILE A 258 2.19 5.90 -8.77
N GLN A 259 1.98 4.75 -9.42
CA GLN A 259 1.69 3.53 -8.68
C GLN A 259 2.51 2.35 -9.17
N ALA A 260 2.77 1.40 -8.27
CA ALA A 260 3.49 0.16 -8.56
C ALA A 260 2.71 -1.05 -8.05
N GLY A 261 2.55 -2.09 -8.87
CA GLY A 261 1.71 -3.24 -8.51
C GLY A 261 2.22 -4.58 -9.02
N LEU A 262 1.72 -5.66 -8.43
CA LEU A 262 2.02 -7.02 -8.86
C LEU A 262 1.41 -7.35 -10.22
N GLY A 263 0.19 -6.89 -10.48
CA GLY A 263 -0.49 -7.02 -11.76
C GLY A 263 -0.04 -5.98 -12.77
N LYS A 264 -0.26 -6.24 -14.06
CA LYS A 264 -0.06 -5.25 -15.13
C LYS A 264 -1.13 -4.16 -15.08
N THR A 265 -2.31 -4.48 -14.55
CA THR A 265 -3.44 -3.56 -14.36
C THR A 265 -4.10 -3.83 -13.02
N GLN A 266 -5.02 -2.96 -12.60
CA GLN A 266 -5.86 -3.14 -11.41
C GLN A 266 -7.20 -3.86 -11.71
N TYR A 267 -7.41 -4.33 -12.94
CA TYR A 267 -8.68 -4.95 -13.34
C TYR A 267 -8.85 -6.41 -12.89
N GLY A 268 -7.87 -6.98 -12.19
CA GLY A 268 -7.93 -8.34 -11.70
C GLY A 268 -6.85 -8.66 -10.67
N CYS A 269 -7.01 -9.81 -10.06
CA CYS A 269 -6.06 -10.40 -9.12
C CYS A 269 -5.19 -11.46 -9.80
N ILE A 270 -4.07 -11.77 -9.19
CA ILE A 270 -3.15 -12.83 -9.63
C ILE A 270 -3.36 -14.05 -8.72
N PRO A 271 -3.55 -15.27 -9.27
CA PRO A 271 -3.70 -16.47 -8.45
C PRO A 271 -2.40 -16.74 -7.67
N MET A 272 -2.49 -16.79 -6.35
CA MET A 272 -1.39 -17.13 -5.45
C MET A 272 -1.62 -18.54 -4.91
N ALA A 273 -0.64 -19.42 -5.12
CA ALA A 273 -0.73 -20.82 -4.69
C ALA A 273 -0.88 -20.94 -3.16
N PRO A 274 -1.51 -22.02 -2.67
CA PRO A 274 -1.62 -22.28 -1.24
C PRO A 274 -0.25 -22.41 -0.58
N HIS A 275 -0.16 -22.02 0.69
CA HIS A 275 1.03 -22.15 1.53
C HIS A 275 2.31 -21.57 0.90
N THR A 276 2.19 -20.43 0.20
CA THR A 276 3.31 -19.74 -0.45
C THR A 276 3.50 -18.33 0.09
N ALA A 277 4.71 -17.82 -0.05
CA ALA A 277 5.05 -16.44 0.21
C ALA A 277 5.57 -15.77 -1.07
N TRP A 278 5.13 -14.53 -1.31
CA TRP A 278 5.67 -13.67 -2.35
C TRP A 278 6.39 -12.50 -1.73
N GLU A 279 7.57 -12.20 -2.27
CA GLU A 279 8.44 -11.16 -1.77
C GLU A 279 8.96 -10.30 -2.92
N TRP A 280 9.15 -9.02 -2.65
CA TRP A 280 9.78 -8.06 -3.56
C TRP A 280 10.38 -6.91 -2.78
N LEU A 281 11.25 -6.16 -3.44
CA LEU A 281 11.87 -4.96 -2.89
C LEU A 281 11.52 -3.77 -3.76
N GLU A 282 11.10 -2.68 -3.12
CA GLU A 282 10.88 -1.36 -3.70
C GLU A 282 11.90 -0.39 -3.13
N ARG A 283 12.29 0.60 -3.91
CA ARG A 283 13.12 1.73 -3.46
C ARG A 283 12.51 3.05 -3.86
N TYR A 284 12.56 3.98 -2.93
CA TYR A 284 12.04 5.35 -3.08
C TYR A 284 13.12 6.35 -2.76
N GLY A 285 13.36 7.31 -3.63
CA GLY A 285 14.35 8.36 -3.38
C GLY A 285 14.33 9.44 -4.45
N ALA A 286 15.21 10.40 -4.29
CA ALA A 286 15.34 11.48 -5.24
C ALA A 286 16.04 11.03 -6.54
N VAL A 287 15.61 11.64 -7.64
CA VAL A 287 16.32 11.62 -8.92
C VAL A 287 16.56 13.04 -9.39
N THR A 288 17.72 13.27 -10.01
CA THR A 288 18.02 14.50 -10.73
C THR A 288 18.50 14.11 -12.13
N LEU A 289 17.75 14.53 -13.13
CA LEU A 289 18.16 14.39 -14.53
C LEU A 289 19.20 15.47 -14.86
N SER A 290 20.27 15.10 -15.52
CA SER A 290 21.38 16.01 -15.89
C SER A 290 21.03 17.01 -17.02
N GLY A 291 19.78 17.27 -17.23
CA GLY A 291 19.19 18.17 -18.20
C GLY A 291 17.78 17.71 -18.53
N ARG A 292 16.91 18.67 -18.88
CA ARG A 292 15.58 18.37 -19.40
C ARG A 292 15.64 18.34 -20.90
N SER A 293 14.95 17.38 -21.49
CA SER A 293 14.76 17.29 -22.94
C SER A 293 13.27 17.40 -23.26
N ASP A 294 12.94 18.01 -24.39
CA ASP A 294 11.59 17.96 -24.94
C ASP A 294 11.22 16.55 -25.42
N SER A 295 12.25 15.73 -25.70
CA SER A 295 12.07 14.32 -26.09
C SER A 295 11.81 13.44 -24.86
N PHE A 296 10.64 12.83 -24.84
CA PHE A 296 10.31 11.81 -23.86
C PHE A 296 11.25 10.59 -23.95
N GLU A 297 11.62 10.22 -25.15
CA GLU A 297 12.49 9.09 -25.45
C GLU A 297 13.88 9.28 -24.86
N GLU A 298 14.48 10.45 -25.01
CA GLU A 298 15.81 10.77 -24.45
C GLU A 298 15.81 10.71 -22.92
N GLU A 299 14.80 11.32 -22.28
CA GLU A 299 14.66 11.28 -20.81
C GLU A 299 14.41 9.84 -20.31
N ARG A 300 13.57 9.07 -21.02
CA ARG A 300 13.28 7.66 -20.71
C ARG A 300 14.56 6.81 -20.84
N GLU A 301 15.34 6.96 -21.90
CA GLU A 301 16.57 6.21 -22.12
C GLU A 301 17.61 6.56 -21.07
N GLY A 302 17.82 7.84 -20.77
CA GLY A 302 18.74 8.28 -19.73
C GLY A 302 18.38 7.75 -18.35
N LEU A 303 17.10 7.82 -17.97
CA LEU A 303 16.63 7.29 -16.69
C LEU A 303 16.68 5.75 -16.66
N THR A 304 16.38 5.09 -17.78
CA THR A 304 16.51 3.63 -17.90
C THR A 304 17.96 3.16 -17.68
N ALA A 305 18.94 3.86 -18.24
CA ALA A 305 20.35 3.57 -18.04
C ALA A 305 20.75 3.76 -16.57
N MET A 306 20.36 4.87 -15.96
CA MET A 306 20.62 5.15 -14.55
C MET A 306 20.00 4.08 -13.63
N VAL A 307 18.76 3.67 -13.88
CA VAL A 307 18.10 2.64 -13.06
C VAL A 307 18.75 1.26 -13.27
N ARG A 308 19.18 0.93 -14.47
CA ARG A 308 19.93 -0.31 -14.72
C ARG A 308 21.25 -0.36 -13.94
N GLU A 309 21.95 0.74 -13.86
CA GLU A 309 23.17 0.85 -13.06
C GLU A 309 22.88 0.70 -11.57
N LYS A 310 21.86 1.37 -11.04
CA LYS A 310 21.49 1.35 -9.61
C LYS A 310 20.79 0.06 -9.18
N ALA A 311 19.90 -0.47 -10.01
CA ALA A 311 19.07 -1.62 -9.68
C ALA A 311 19.74 -2.95 -10.03
N GLY A 312 20.19 -3.14 -11.23
CA GLY A 312 20.87 -4.32 -11.76
C GLY A 312 20.65 -5.61 -10.95
N GLU A 313 21.71 -6.41 -10.80
CA GLU A 313 21.71 -7.60 -9.93
C GLU A 313 21.67 -7.24 -8.43
N THR A 314 22.04 -5.99 -8.08
CA THR A 314 22.14 -5.54 -6.69
C THR A 314 20.80 -5.56 -5.98
N LEU A 315 19.72 -5.15 -6.64
CA LEU A 315 18.39 -5.08 -6.02
C LEU A 315 17.83 -6.47 -5.70
N GLU A 316 17.93 -7.40 -6.65
CA GLU A 316 17.53 -8.80 -6.44
C GLU A 316 18.43 -9.50 -5.40
N LYS A 317 19.71 -9.13 -5.35
CA LYS A 317 20.64 -9.60 -4.32
C LYS A 317 20.23 -9.08 -2.93
N THR A 318 19.95 -7.79 -2.80
CA THR A 318 19.46 -7.20 -1.54
C THR A 318 18.19 -7.90 -1.05
N LEU A 319 17.24 -8.21 -1.94
CA LEU A 319 16.04 -8.96 -1.58
C LEU A 319 16.37 -10.36 -1.03
N ARG A 320 17.30 -11.08 -1.67
CA ARG A 320 17.72 -12.41 -1.19
C ARG A 320 18.45 -12.33 0.16
N ASP A 321 19.42 -11.43 0.27
CA ASP A 321 20.24 -11.28 1.47
C ASP A 321 19.41 -10.84 2.69
N SER A 322 18.38 -10.02 2.48
CA SER A 322 17.48 -9.56 3.55
C SER A 322 16.53 -10.65 4.09
N HIS A 323 16.41 -11.81 3.42
CA HIS A 323 15.48 -12.85 3.84
C HIS A 323 15.75 -13.36 5.27
N GLY A 324 17.03 -13.52 5.63
CA GLY A 324 17.42 -14.07 6.93
C GLY A 324 16.92 -13.26 8.12
N TRP A 325 17.04 -11.95 8.08
CA TRP A 325 16.53 -11.09 9.16
C TRP A 325 15.04 -10.76 8.99
N ALA A 326 14.50 -10.80 7.78
CA ALA A 326 13.09 -10.51 7.54
C ALA A 326 12.12 -11.54 8.18
N ILE A 327 12.61 -12.73 8.51
CA ILE A 327 11.85 -13.77 9.22
C ILE A 327 12.23 -13.88 10.71
N LYS A 328 13.01 -12.93 11.26
CA LYS A 328 13.28 -12.82 12.69
C LYS A 328 12.17 -12.03 13.39
N PRO A 329 11.86 -12.31 14.65
CA PRO A 329 10.92 -11.50 15.41
C PRO A 329 11.47 -10.09 15.63
N GLY A 330 10.58 -9.10 15.77
CA GLY A 330 10.88 -7.74 16.15
C GLY A 330 10.24 -7.37 17.48
N GLU A 331 10.70 -6.29 18.11
CA GLU A 331 10.06 -5.70 19.28
C GLU A 331 8.82 -4.90 18.84
N VAL A 332 7.63 -5.35 19.24
CA VAL A 332 6.37 -4.66 18.93
C VAL A 332 6.28 -3.36 19.74
N VAL A 333 6.16 -2.24 19.04
CA VAL A 333 6.04 -0.89 19.62
C VAL A 333 4.67 -0.26 19.41
N TYR A 334 3.86 -0.82 18.51
CA TYR A 334 2.48 -0.42 18.26
C TYR A 334 1.66 -1.64 17.82
N ARG A 335 0.44 -1.78 18.33
CA ARG A 335 -0.41 -2.94 18.04
C ARG A 335 -1.48 -2.60 17.02
N GLY A 336 -1.72 -3.55 16.12
CA GLY A 336 -2.78 -3.52 15.14
C GLY A 336 -4.09 -4.10 15.65
N SER A 337 -4.88 -4.66 14.73
CA SER A 337 -6.19 -5.23 15.04
C SER A 337 -6.08 -6.56 15.80
N GLY A 338 -7.16 -6.97 16.47
CA GLY A 338 -7.25 -8.27 17.14
C GLY A 338 -7.63 -9.44 16.23
N TYR A 339 -7.80 -9.22 14.93
CA TYR A 339 -8.28 -10.27 14.02
C TYR A 339 -7.30 -11.41 13.81
N ALA A 340 -6.00 -11.11 13.70
CA ALA A 340 -4.98 -12.14 13.54
C ALA A 340 -4.82 -13.02 14.80
N ASP A 341 -4.99 -12.42 15.98
CA ASP A 341 -4.97 -13.14 17.24
C ASP A 341 -6.16 -14.13 17.34
N LEU A 342 -7.36 -13.67 16.95
CA LEU A 342 -8.52 -14.55 16.84
C LEU A 342 -8.31 -15.67 15.80
N GLU A 343 -7.77 -15.35 14.63
CA GLU A 343 -7.46 -16.35 13.60
C GLU A 343 -6.45 -17.38 14.14
N ASN A 344 -5.41 -16.95 14.84
CA ASN A 344 -4.45 -17.86 15.47
C ASN A 344 -5.12 -18.78 16.50
N ALA A 345 -6.03 -18.26 17.32
CA ALA A 345 -6.81 -19.08 18.25
C ALA A 345 -7.69 -20.10 17.51
N CYS A 346 -8.32 -19.71 16.39
CA CYS A 346 -9.07 -20.63 15.55
C CYS A 346 -8.19 -21.70 14.90
N ARG A 347 -7.00 -21.34 14.42
CA ARG A 347 -6.02 -22.27 13.83
C ARG A 347 -5.56 -23.31 14.83
N VAL A 348 -5.25 -22.91 16.06
CA VAL A 348 -4.91 -23.83 17.14
C VAL A 348 -6.04 -24.84 17.38
N ARG A 349 -7.30 -24.41 17.37
CA ARG A 349 -8.45 -25.34 17.52
C ARG A 349 -8.58 -26.33 16.36
N ARG A 350 -8.17 -25.92 15.16
CA ARG A 350 -8.16 -26.79 13.96
C ARG A 350 -6.90 -27.66 13.86
N GLY A 351 -5.93 -27.50 14.76
CA GLY A 351 -4.63 -28.18 14.71
C GLY A 351 -3.72 -27.66 13.59
N GLU A 352 -3.89 -26.42 13.20
CA GLU A 352 -3.09 -25.73 12.18
C GLU A 352 -1.96 -24.90 12.81
N GLU A 353 -0.89 -24.66 12.06
CA GLU A 353 0.19 -23.79 12.49
C GLU A 353 -0.27 -22.32 12.58
N PRO A 354 0.25 -21.54 13.53
CA PRO A 354 -0.01 -20.11 13.62
C PRO A 354 0.41 -19.33 12.37
N LEU A 355 -0.22 -18.20 12.16
CA LEU A 355 0.12 -17.25 11.10
C LEU A 355 1.54 -16.71 11.32
N SER A 356 2.43 -16.89 10.34
CA SER A 356 3.76 -16.26 10.30
C SER A 356 4.43 -16.17 11.68
N PRO A 357 5.01 -17.26 12.22
CA PRO A 357 5.41 -17.38 13.64
C PRO A 357 6.41 -16.33 14.16
N HIS A 358 7.08 -15.61 13.27
CA HIS A 358 7.99 -14.51 13.63
C HIS A 358 7.27 -13.16 13.86
N LEU A 359 5.96 -13.10 13.63
CA LEU A 359 5.14 -11.91 13.84
C LEU A 359 4.28 -12.10 15.10
N ASP A 360 4.40 -11.17 16.05
CA ASP A 360 3.55 -11.13 17.24
C ASP A 360 2.25 -10.41 16.92
N PHE A 361 1.15 -11.15 16.82
CA PHE A 361 -0.20 -10.65 16.58
C PHE A 361 -1.02 -10.48 17.88
N SER A 362 -0.41 -10.61 19.05
CA SER A 362 -1.14 -10.40 20.31
C SER A 362 -1.75 -8.99 20.36
N SER A 363 -3.03 -8.90 20.67
CA SER A 363 -3.77 -7.64 20.67
C SER A 363 -4.71 -7.57 21.88
N GLU A 364 -4.89 -6.36 22.41
CA GLU A 364 -5.84 -6.03 23.46
C GLU A 364 -7.03 -5.23 22.89
N ASP A 365 -7.28 -5.31 21.59
CA ASP A 365 -8.36 -4.60 20.92
C ASP A 365 -9.73 -5.11 21.43
N GLU A 366 -10.44 -4.25 22.18
CA GLU A 366 -11.71 -4.60 22.80
C GLU A 366 -12.83 -4.90 21.78
N ARG A 367 -12.68 -4.44 20.53
CA ARG A 367 -13.66 -4.70 19.45
C ARG A 367 -13.84 -6.20 19.19
N GLN A 368 -12.81 -7.00 19.37
CA GLN A 368 -12.83 -8.45 19.16
C GLN A 368 -13.11 -9.26 20.44
N THR A 369 -13.20 -8.62 21.61
CA THR A 369 -13.45 -9.30 22.88
C THR A 369 -14.71 -10.19 22.87
N PRO A 370 -15.86 -9.78 22.32
CA PRO A 370 -17.04 -10.66 22.26
C PRO A 370 -16.81 -11.95 21.48
N TRP A 371 -16.02 -11.87 20.40
CA TRP A 371 -15.66 -13.04 19.58
C TRP A 371 -14.69 -13.97 20.28
N ARG A 372 -13.75 -13.43 21.05
CA ARG A 372 -12.84 -14.21 21.90
C ARG A 372 -13.61 -14.99 22.96
N ILE A 373 -14.52 -14.33 23.68
CA ILE A 373 -15.40 -14.97 24.67
C ILE A 373 -16.24 -16.06 23.99
N PHE A 374 -16.82 -15.77 22.83
CA PHE A 374 -17.57 -16.77 22.07
C PHE A 374 -16.72 -17.96 21.66
N LEU A 375 -15.50 -17.75 21.18
CA LEU A 375 -14.58 -18.82 20.84
C LEU A 375 -14.25 -19.71 22.03
N GLU A 376 -14.08 -19.14 23.23
CA GLU A 376 -13.71 -19.87 24.45
C GLU A 376 -14.89 -20.60 25.08
N THR A 377 -16.06 -19.96 25.13
CA THR A 377 -17.22 -20.42 25.91
C THR A 377 -18.36 -20.97 25.07
N GLY A 378 -18.40 -20.66 23.77
CA GLY A 378 -19.54 -20.92 22.87
C GLY A 378 -20.69 -19.93 23.05
N HIS A 379 -20.54 -18.89 23.86
CA HIS A 379 -21.61 -17.91 24.13
C HIS A 379 -21.07 -16.49 24.00
N PHE A 380 -21.85 -15.60 23.40
CA PHE A 380 -21.56 -14.19 23.45
C PHE A 380 -21.81 -13.61 24.85
N PRO A 381 -21.04 -12.61 25.28
CA PRO A 381 -21.35 -11.88 26.50
C PRO A 381 -22.70 -11.17 26.34
N SER A 382 -23.34 -10.92 27.50
CA SER A 382 -24.54 -10.06 27.50
C SER A 382 -24.16 -8.66 27.02
N ALA A 383 -24.87 -8.15 26.05
CA ALA A 383 -24.69 -6.80 25.51
C ALA A 383 -25.96 -5.97 25.70
N ASP A 384 -25.81 -4.66 25.93
CA ASP A 384 -26.91 -3.71 25.85
C ASP A 384 -27.30 -3.54 24.37
N PRO A 385 -28.59 -3.62 24.00
CA PRO A 385 -29.02 -3.34 22.64
C PRO A 385 -28.65 -1.94 22.12
N ALA A 386 -28.29 -1.02 23.01
CA ALA A 386 -27.84 0.32 22.69
C ALA A 386 -26.33 0.37 22.34
N ASP A 387 -25.59 -0.67 22.69
CA ASP A 387 -24.16 -0.76 22.37
C ASP A 387 -23.95 -0.93 20.87
N MET A 388 -22.78 -0.49 20.41
CA MET A 388 -22.36 -0.79 19.03
C MET A 388 -22.22 -2.31 18.87
N PRO A 389 -22.69 -2.89 17.75
CA PRO A 389 -22.54 -4.30 17.51
C PRO A 389 -21.06 -4.66 17.43
N ALA A 390 -20.72 -5.88 17.86
CA ALA A 390 -19.39 -6.44 17.67
C ALA A 390 -19.04 -6.49 16.19
N ASP A 391 -17.74 -6.47 15.89
CA ASP A 391 -17.25 -6.62 14.52
C ASP A 391 -17.76 -7.92 13.88
N CYS A 392 -18.03 -7.86 12.60
CA CYS A 392 -18.48 -9.02 11.84
C CYS A 392 -17.31 -9.97 11.51
N MET A 393 -17.50 -11.27 11.69
CA MET A 393 -16.63 -12.34 11.21
C MET A 393 -17.22 -12.97 9.96
N ALA A 394 -16.41 -13.05 8.89
CA ALA A 394 -16.92 -13.36 7.54
C ALA A 394 -16.50 -14.72 6.99
N ASP A 395 -15.72 -15.54 7.72
CA ASP A 395 -15.33 -16.84 7.21
C ASP A 395 -16.23 -17.99 7.66
N ASP A 396 -16.18 -19.09 6.90
CA ASP A 396 -17.04 -20.25 7.11
C ASP A 396 -16.87 -20.90 8.48
N PHE A 397 -15.67 -20.84 9.08
CA PHE A 397 -15.42 -21.38 10.41
C PHE A 397 -16.29 -20.69 11.47
N TRP A 398 -16.35 -19.37 11.45
CA TRP A 398 -17.19 -18.60 12.36
C TRP A 398 -18.68 -18.84 12.11
N TYR A 399 -19.07 -18.91 10.85
CA TYR A 399 -20.46 -19.23 10.48
C TYR A 399 -20.89 -20.60 11.00
N GLU A 400 -20.07 -21.64 10.83
CA GLU A 400 -20.38 -22.99 11.30
C GLU A 400 -20.45 -23.04 12.85
N MET A 401 -19.53 -22.39 13.56
CA MET A 401 -19.60 -22.30 15.02
C MET A 401 -20.88 -21.60 15.51
N LEU A 402 -21.26 -20.50 14.88
CA LEU A 402 -22.51 -19.79 15.19
C LEU A 402 -23.74 -20.68 14.92
N ARG A 403 -23.74 -21.39 13.81
CA ARG A 403 -24.82 -22.30 13.43
C ARG A 403 -24.95 -23.46 14.41
N GLU A 404 -23.87 -24.09 14.82
CA GLU A 404 -23.86 -25.15 15.82
C GLU A 404 -24.39 -24.66 17.15
N GLN A 405 -23.94 -23.53 17.64
CA GLN A 405 -24.39 -22.94 18.90
C GLN A 405 -25.87 -22.56 18.86
N ALA A 406 -26.34 -21.96 17.76
CA ALA A 406 -27.73 -21.61 17.57
C ALA A 406 -28.65 -22.85 17.58
N ASN A 407 -28.20 -23.97 17.04
CA ASN A 407 -28.92 -25.25 17.06
C ASN A 407 -28.98 -25.87 18.48
N GLN A 408 -27.86 -25.80 19.22
CA GLN A 408 -27.78 -26.35 20.59
C GLN A 408 -28.65 -25.55 21.57
N THR A 409 -28.67 -24.23 21.45
CA THR A 409 -29.40 -23.35 22.34
C THR A 409 -30.84 -23.04 21.92
N GLN A 410 -31.28 -23.55 20.76
CA GLN A 410 -32.53 -23.15 20.09
C GLN A 410 -32.68 -21.65 19.91
N SER A 411 -31.58 -20.92 19.99
CA SER A 411 -31.52 -19.45 19.87
C SER A 411 -31.70 -19.00 18.42
N LYS A 412 -32.50 -17.96 18.21
CA LYS A 412 -32.67 -17.35 16.87
C LYS A 412 -31.54 -16.37 16.51
N ILE A 413 -30.63 -16.07 17.45
CA ILE A 413 -29.60 -15.03 17.27
C ILE A 413 -28.59 -15.42 16.18
N GLY A 414 -28.24 -16.69 16.02
CA GLY A 414 -27.35 -17.15 14.97
C GLY A 414 -27.95 -17.24 13.56
N ARG A 415 -29.22 -16.89 13.36
CA ARG A 415 -29.91 -16.97 12.06
C ARG A 415 -30.05 -15.63 11.34
N ALA A 416 -29.56 -14.56 11.91
CA ALA A 416 -29.74 -13.19 11.40
C ALA A 416 -28.53 -12.66 10.60
N HIS A 417 -27.58 -13.50 10.26
CA HIS A 417 -26.39 -13.13 9.47
C HIS A 417 -26.28 -13.97 8.20
#